data_f4210d257c6ca63492d4af283adfae4d
#
_entry.id   f4210d257c6ca63492d4af283adfae4d
#
_cell.length_a   1.000
_cell.length_b   1.000
_cell.length_c   1.000
_cell.angle_alpha   90.00
_cell.angle_beta   90.00
_cell.angle_gamma   90.00
#
_symmetry.space_group_name_H-M   'P 1'
#
loop_
_entity.id
_entity.type
_entity.pdbx_description
1 polymer ?
#
loop_
_entity_poly.entity_id
_entity_poly.type
_entity_poly.pdbx_seq_one_letter_code
_entity_poly.pdbx_strand_id
1 'polypeptide(L)'
;MSKRTQLSASLEDYIEAIYNIVTEKQKARSKDIAACLNVSGASVTEALRSLSAKGLINYAPYEAITLTNKGRKAAEDVVRRHNALKQFFMDVLGIKQDVAEQGACRVEHAAPQEIIDQMINFINYLEACPGENRQLVKDFIAFSRAKQS
;
A
#
# COMPACT_ATOMS: atom_id res chain seq x y z
N MET A 1 17.93 -9.96 -4.59
CA MET A 1 17.24 -9.11 -3.61
C MET A 1 17.21 -7.67 -4.14
N SER A 2 16.05 -7.19 -4.49
CA SER A 2 15.89 -5.78 -4.83
C SER A 2 16.04 -4.96 -3.55
N LYS A 3 17.06 -4.09 -3.48
CA LYS A 3 17.18 -3.13 -2.37
C LYS A 3 15.96 -2.22 -2.41
N ARG A 4 15.09 -2.37 -1.42
CA ARG A 4 13.95 -1.47 -1.20
C ARG A 4 14.48 -0.04 -1.18
N THR A 5 13.90 0.84 -1.98
CA THR A 5 14.17 2.27 -1.87
C THR A 5 13.67 2.71 -0.49
N GLN A 6 14.59 3.05 0.40
CA GLN A 6 14.26 3.34 1.79
C GLN A 6 13.65 4.75 1.86
N LEU A 7 12.33 4.79 1.76
CA LEU A 7 11.53 6.00 1.97
C LEU A 7 11.00 6.04 3.40
N SER A 8 10.77 7.24 3.93
CA SER A 8 9.98 7.39 5.15
C SER A 8 8.53 6.98 4.90
N ALA A 9 7.81 6.59 5.95
CA ALA A 9 6.39 6.26 5.86
C ALA A 9 5.58 7.37 5.17
N SER A 10 5.84 8.62 5.53
CA SER A 10 5.18 9.78 4.92
C SER A 10 5.46 9.89 3.42
N LEU A 11 6.71 9.71 2.98
CA LEU A 11 7.05 9.75 1.54
C LEU A 11 6.47 8.55 0.78
N GLU A 12 6.31 7.41 1.42
CA GLU A 12 5.59 6.26 0.83
C GLU A 12 4.12 6.60 0.60
N ASP A 13 3.44 7.27 1.54
CA ASP A 13 2.06 7.75 1.35
C ASP A 13 1.95 8.71 0.15
N TYR A 14 2.90 9.64 0.03
CA TYR A 14 2.90 10.57 -1.11
C TYR A 14 3.12 9.88 -2.44
N ILE A 15 4.08 8.96 -2.54
CA ILE A 15 4.34 8.28 -3.82
C ILE A 15 3.20 7.33 -4.20
N GLU A 16 2.55 6.71 -3.24
CA GLU A 16 1.34 5.91 -3.45
C GLU A 16 0.18 6.78 -3.96
N ALA A 17 -0.08 7.92 -3.33
CA ALA A 17 -1.10 8.86 -3.78
C ALA A 17 -0.84 9.36 -5.20
N ILE A 18 0.39 9.73 -5.53
CA ILE A 18 0.78 10.13 -6.88
C ILE A 18 0.53 8.99 -7.88
N TYR A 19 0.92 7.77 -7.54
CA TYR A 19 0.71 6.59 -8.39
C TYR A 19 -0.77 6.36 -8.70
N ASN A 20 -1.62 6.41 -7.69
CA ASN A 20 -3.05 6.22 -7.86
C ASN A 20 -3.67 7.33 -8.72
N ILE A 21 -3.32 8.59 -8.47
CA ILE A 21 -3.82 9.73 -9.25
C ILE A 21 -3.34 9.66 -10.72
N VAL A 22 -2.07 9.34 -10.94
CA VAL A 22 -1.51 9.20 -12.30
C VAL A 22 -2.14 8.04 -13.05
N THR A 23 -2.46 6.94 -12.36
CA THR A 23 -3.14 5.80 -12.96
C THR A 23 -4.56 6.15 -13.42
N GLU A 24 -5.27 6.98 -12.66
CA GLU A 24 -6.64 7.41 -13.00
C GLU A 24 -6.67 8.56 -14.01
N LYS A 25 -5.81 9.57 -13.84
CA LYS A 25 -5.87 10.86 -14.55
C LYS A 25 -4.69 11.10 -15.49
N GLN A 26 -3.73 10.18 -15.59
CA GLN A 26 -2.47 10.27 -16.32
C GLN A 26 -1.46 11.29 -15.75
N LYS A 27 -1.92 12.29 -15.01
CA LYS A 27 -1.11 13.36 -14.41
C LYS A 27 -1.62 13.67 -13.03
N ALA A 28 -0.71 13.99 -12.11
CA ALA A 28 -1.04 14.48 -10.79
C ALA A 28 -0.74 15.98 -10.67
N ARG A 29 -1.53 16.68 -9.87
CA ARG A 29 -1.29 18.07 -9.49
C ARG A 29 -1.20 18.17 -7.97
N SER A 30 -0.46 19.15 -7.46
CA SER A 30 -0.29 19.36 -6.02
C SER A 30 -1.62 19.42 -5.26
N LYS A 31 -2.64 20.07 -5.83
CA LYS A 31 -3.98 20.15 -5.24
C LYS A 31 -4.68 18.78 -5.10
N ASP A 32 -4.48 17.89 -6.08
CA ASP A 32 -5.07 16.55 -6.05
C ASP A 32 -4.43 15.71 -4.94
N ILE A 33 -3.12 15.84 -4.78
CA ILE A 33 -2.35 15.16 -3.72
C ILE A 33 -2.74 15.69 -2.34
N ALA A 34 -2.83 17.02 -2.20
CA ALA A 34 -3.25 17.66 -0.95
C ALA A 34 -4.65 17.19 -0.51
N ALA A 35 -5.58 17.11 -1.46
CA ALA A 35 -6.94 16.62 -1.19
C ALA A 35 -6.96 15.13 -0.84
N CYS A 36 -6.20 14.30 -1.59
CA CYS A 36 -6.13 12.85 -1.37
C CYS A 36 -5.59 12.49 0.03
N LEU A 37 -4.52 13.18 0.47
CA LEU A 37 -3.86 12.92 1.74
C LEU A 37 -4.37 13.78 2.89
N ASN A 38 -5.27 14.74 2.62
CA ASN A 38 -5.77 15.71 3.59
C ASN A 38 -4.61 16.47 4.31
N VAL A 39 -3.69 17.02 3.53
CA VAL A 39 -2.52 17.76 4.00
C VAL A 39 -2.46 19.15 3.39
N SER A 40 -1.62 20.03 3.96
CA SER A 40 -1.40 21.38 3.44
C SER A 40 -0.62 21.39 2.12
N GLY A 41 -0.80 22.43 1.30
CA GLY A 41 0.01 22.64 0.10
C GLY A 41 1.50 22.77 0.37
N ALA A 42 1.87 23.35 1.51
CA ALA A 42 3.28 23.45 1.95
C ALA A 42 3.90 22.07 2.19
N SER A 43 3.17 21.17 2.85
CA SER A 43 3.60 19.78 3.07
C SER A 43 3.75 19.01 1.76
N VAL A 44 2.83 19.21 0.82
CA VAL A 44 2.93 18.62 -0.52
C VAL A 44 4.18 19.11 -1.24
N THR A 45 4.44 20.41 -1.25
CA THR A 45 5.61 21.00 -1.91
C THR A 45 6.92 20.42 -1.35
N GLU A 46 7.04 20.31 -0.03
CA GLU A 46 8.21 19.73 0.61
C GLU A 46 8.40 18.24 0.22
N ALA A 47 7.34 17.46 0.26
CA ALA A 47 7.39 16.06 -0.14
C ALA A 47 7.75 15.88 -1.63
N LEU A 48 7.20 16.70 -2.51
CA LEU A 48 7.52 16.68 -3.95
C LEU A 48 8.98 17.02 -4.22
N ARG A 49 9.53 18.01 -3.52
CA ARG A 49 10.96 18.32 -3.61
C ARG A 49 11.84 17.15 -3.18
N SER A 50 11.49 16.50 -2.08
CA SER A 50 12.21 15.32 -1.58
C SER A 50 12.13 14.15 -2.54
N LEU A 51 10.95 13.83 -3.06
CA LEU A 51 10.77 12.75 -4.05
C LEU A 51 11.49 13.04 -5.37
N SER A 52 11.49 14.29 -5.82
CA SER A 52 12.23 14.74 -7.01
C SER A 52 13.73 14.61 -6.82
N ALA A 53 14.25 15.04 -5.68
CA ALA A 53 15.68 14.91 -5.33
C ALA A 53 16.13 13.44 -5.29
N LYS A 54 15.24 12.51 -4.95
CA LYS A 54 15.49 11.06 -4.98
C LYS A 54 15.32 10.44 -6.37
N GLY A 55 14.94 11.22 -7.37
CA GLY A 55 14.72 10.75 -8.75
C GLY A 55 13.49 9.88 -8.93
N LEU A 56 12.46 10.05 -8.09
CA LEU A 56 11.26 9.24 -8.10
C LEU A 56 10.11 9.86 -8.90
N ILE A 57 10.10 11.19 -9.02
CA ILE A 57 9.10 11.93 -9.79
C ILE A 57 9.76 12.97 -10.68
N ASN A 58 9.05 13.35 -11.74
CA ASN A 58 9.33 14.55 -12.52
C ASN A 58 8.47 15.67 -11.95
N TYR A 59 9.12 16.69 -11.42
CA TYR A 59 8.46 17.84 -10.79
C TYR A 59 9.13 19.15 -11.17
N ALA A 60 8.35 20.05 -11.71
CA ALA A 60 8.70 21.44 -11.90
C ALA A 60 7.54 22.33 -11.43
N PRO A 61 7.79 23.56 -10.92
CA PRO A 61 6.73 24.46 -10.52
C PRO A 61 5.71 24.68 -11.63
N TYR A 62 4.43 24.60 -11.28
CA TYR A 62 3.27 24.76 -12.18
C TYR A 62 3.08 23.67 -13.26
N GLU A 63 3.94 22.67 -13.31
CA GLU A 63 3.80 21.54 -14.22
C GLU A 63 3.08 20.36 -13.56
N ALA A 64 2.57 19.47 -14.39
CA ALA A 64 1.99 18.22 -13.93
C ALA A 64 3.09 17.28 -13.41
N ILE A 65 2.80 16.57 -12.35
CA ILE A 65 3.69 15.61 -11.71
C ILE A 65 3.51 14.24 -12.39
N THR A 66 4.63 13.61 -12.74
CA THR A 66 4.66 12.25 -13.27
C THR A 66 5.69 11.41 -12.52
N LEU A 67 5.56 10.09 -12.60
CA LEU A 67 6.50 9.15 -12.01
C LEU A 67 7.65 8.85 -12.98
N THR A 68 8.86 8.76 -12.44
CA THR A 68 9.96 8.09 -13.15
C THR A 68 9.77 6.57 -13.09
N ASN A 69 10.55 5.81 -13.87
CA ASN A 69 10.53 4.34 -13.78
C ASN A 69 10.89 3.86 -12.36
N LYS A 70 11.85 4.53 -11.71
CA LYS A 70 12.23 4.25 -10.32
C LYS A 70 11.08 4.56 -9.35
N GLY A 71 10.40 5.69 -9.56
CA GLY A 71 9.25 6.08 -8.75
C GLY A 71 8.07 5.15 -8.90
N ARG A 72 7.79 4.70 -10.12
CA ARG A 72 6.74 3.70 -10.39
C ARG A 72 7.00 2.40 -9.64
N LYS A 73 8.21 1.86 -9.71
CA LYS A 73 8.59 0.64 -8.97
C LYS A 73 8.46 0.80 -7.46
N ALA A 74 8.87 1.96 -6.93
CA ALA A 74 8.72 2.24 -5.50
C ALA A 74 7.25 2.31 -5.08
N ALA A 75 6.39 2.95 -5.87
CA ALA A 75 4.95 3.03 -5.60
C ALA A 75 4.28 1.66 -5.72
N GLU A 76 4.60 0.89 -6.73
CA GLU A 76 4.08 -0.48 -6.93
C GLU A 76 4.44 -1.40 -5.76
N ASP A 77 5.62 -1.25 -5.16
CA ASP A 77 5.99 -1.99 -3.95
C ASP A 77 5.13 -1.62 -2.75
N VAL A 78 4.83 -0.33 -2.54
CA VAL A 78 3.91 0.12 -1.48
C VAL A 78 2.51 -0.45 -1.70
N VAL A 79 1.97 -0.32 -2.91
CA VAL A 79 0.64 -0.84 -3.28
C VAL A 79 0.57 -2.36 -3.11
N ARG A 80 1.62 -3.09 -3.50
CA ARG A 80 1.70 -4.54 -3.32
C ARG A 80 1.63 -4.94 -1.85
N ARG A 81 2.37 -4.25 -0.98
CA ARG A 81 2.35 -4.48 0.46
C ARG A 81 0.97 -4.21 1.07
N HIS A 82 0.36 -3.09 0.69
CA HIS A 82 -0.98 -2.72 1.11
C HIS A 82 -2.00 -3.81 0.76
N ASN A 83 -2.03 -4.21 -0.51
CA ASN A 83 -2.97 -5.22 -1.00
C ASN A 83 -2.75 -6.60 -0.35
N ALA A 84 -1.51 -7.01 -0.16
CA ALA A 84 -1.18 -8.28 0.50
C ALA A 84 -1.65 -8.30 1.96
N LEU A 85 -1.43 -7.23 2.70
CA LEU A 85 -1.90 -7.08 4.08
C LEU A 85 -3.42 -7.07 4.16
N LYS A 86 -4.07 -6.27 3.33
CA LYS A 86 -5.53 -6.20 3.26
C LYS A 86 -6.13 -7.56 2.95
N GLN A 87 -5.63 -8.24 1.93
CA GLN A 87 -6.10 -9.57 1.55
C GLN A 87 -5.92 -10.58 2.68
N PHE A 88 -4.76 -10.59 3.33
CA PHE A 88 -4.51 -11.47 4.48
C PHE A 88 -5.49 -11.21 5.62
N PHE A 89 -5.73 -9.96 5.97
CA PHE A 89 -6.66 -9.60 7.02
C PHE A 89 -8.11 -10.02 6.70
N MET A 90 -8.52 -9.89 5.45
CA MET A 90 -9.87 -10.27 5.03
C MET A 90 -10.02 -11.79 4.88
N ASP A 91 -9.14 -12.41 4.12
CA ASP A 91 -9.32 -13.79 3.65
C ASP A 91 -8.86 -14.83 4.67
N VAL A 92 -7.86 -14.50 5.49
CA VAL A 92 -7.32 -15.40 6.53
C VAL A 92 -7.92 -15.10 7.90
N LEU A 93 -7.95 -13.83 8.29
CA LEU A 93 -8.40 -13.44 9.63
C LEU A 93 -9.90 -13.11 9.70
N GLY A 94 -10.58 -13.01 8.57
CA GLY A 94 -12.01 -12.71 8.51
C GLY A 94 -12.36 -11.27 8.94
N ILE A 95 -11.41 -10.35 8.83
CA ILE A 95 -11.58 -8.94 9.16
C ILE A 95 -12.44 -8.25 8.10
N LYS A 96 -13.34 -7.37 8.52
CA LYS A 96 -14.17 -6.58 7.61
C LYS A 96 -13.30 -5.66 6.75
N GLN A 97 -13.75 -5.39 5.53
CA GLN A 97 -12.99 -4.64 4.52
C GLN A 97 -12.52 -3.26 5.01
N ASP A 98 -13.38 -2.50 5.67
CA ASP A 98 -13.06 -1.17 6.18
C ASP A 98 -11.95 -1.19 7.25
N VAL A 99 -12.00 -2.15 8.16
CA VAL A 99 -10.97 -2.35 9.19
C VAL A 99 -9.68 -2.90 8.59
N ALA A 100 -9.78 -3.82 7.63
CA ALA A 100 -8.62 -4.38 6.92
C ALA A 100 -7.89 -3.31 6.10
N GLU A 101 -8.62 -2.41 5.44
CA GLU A 101 -8.07 -1.27 4.72
C GLU A 101 -7.28 -0.33 5.64
N GLN A 102 -7.90 0.08 6.75
CA GLN A 102 -7.23 0.93 7.74
C GLN A 102 -6.02 0.25 8.39
N GLY A 103 -6.12 -1.03 8.69
CA GLY A 103 -5.03 -1.82 9.23
C GLY A 103 -3.86 -1.94 8.27
N ALA A 104 -4.13 -2.23 7.00
CA ALA A 104 -3.12 -2.30 5.96
C ALA A 104 -2.37 -0.98 5.79
N CYS A 105 -3.09 0.15 5.72
CA CYS A 105 -2.47 1.48 5.64
C CYS A 105 -1.48 1.77 6.78
N ARG A 106 -1.77 1.29 7.98
CA ARG A 106 -0.90 1.52 9.15
C ARG A 106 0.29 0.57 9.21
N VAL A 107 0.11 -0.67 8.79
CA VAL A 107 1.11 -1.74 8.94
C VAL A 107 2.09 -1.77 7.76
N GLU A 108 1.68 -1.40 6.57
CA GLU A 108 2.48 -1.51 5.34
C GLU A 108 3.83 -0.81 5.40
N HIS A 109 3.91 0.30 6.12
CA HIS A 109 5.14 1.07 6.28
C HIS A 109 6.06 0.54 7.37
N ALA A 110 5.49 -0.17 8.35
CA ALA A 110 6.19 -0.64 9.54
C ALA A 110 6.58 -2.12 9.46
N ALA A 111 5.83 -2.94 8.72
CA ALA A 111 6.08 -4.37 8.66
C ALA A 111 7.37 -4.69 7.87
N PRO A 112 8.28 -5.49 8.44
CA PRO A 112 9.43 -6.01 7.71
C PRO A 112 9.00 -6.77 6.45
N GLN A 113 9.81 -6.68 5.39
CA GLN A 113 9.53 -7.34 4.11
C GLN A 113 9.31 -8.85 4.27
N GLU A 114 10.11 -9.50 5.10
CA GLU A 114 10.01 -10.93 5.37
C GLU A 114 8.62 -11.34 5.90
N ILE A 115 8.02 -10.51 6.76
CA ILE A 115 6.67 -10.77 7.29
C ILE A 115 5.64 -10.70 6.15
N ILE A 116 5.73 -9.67 5.31
CA ILE A 116 4.82 -9.49 4.18
C ILE A 116 4.96 -10.64 3.18
N ASP A 117 6.18 -11.03 2.87
CA ASP A 117 6.45 -12.14 1.96
C ASP A 117 5.89 -13.47 2.49
N GLN A 118 5.98 -13.73 3.80
CA GLN A 118 5.38 -14.91 4.41
C GLN A 118 3.84 -14.87 4.42
N MET A 119 3.25 -13.70 4.60
CA MET A 119 1.80 -13.55 4.47
C MET A 119 1.33 -13.84 3.03
N ILE A 120 2.05 -13.35 2.04
CA ILE A 120 1.80 -13.65 0.62
C ILE A 120 1.97 -15.15 0.35
N ASN A 121 3.04 -15.75 0.84
CA ASN A 121 3.27 -17.18 0.69
C ASN A 121 2.15 -18.02 1.31
N PHE A 122 1.62 -17.60 2.44
CA PHE A 122 0.49 -18.27 3.08
C PHE A 122 -0.79 -18.16 2.25
N ILE A 123 -1.09 -17.00 1.68
CA ILE A 123 -2.23 -16.83 0.77
C ILE A 123 -2.08 -17.75 -0.45
N ASN A 124 -0.90 -17.75 -1.08
CA ASN A 124 -0.61 -18.60 -2.24
C ASN A 124 -0.75 -20.10 -1.89
N TYR A 125 -0.33 -20.49 -0.70
CA TYR A 125 -0.50 -21.86 -0.21
C TYR A 125 -1.98 -22.25 -0.06
N LEU A 126 -2.81 -21.36 0.47
CA LEU A 126 -4.25 -21.58 0.56
C LEU A 126 -4.93 -21.72 -0.81
N GLU A 127 -4.45 -20.95 -1.78
CA GLU A 127 -4.95 -21.00 -3.16
C GLU A 127 -4.51 -22.27 -3.90
N ALA A 128 -3.28 -22.71 -3.68
CA ALA A 128 -2.71 -23.91 -4.33
C ALA A 128 -3.31 -25.22 -3.82
N CYS A 129 -3.84 -25.24 -2.60
CA CYS A 129 -4.42 -26.43 -1.96
C CYS A 129 -5.90 -26.17 -1.60
N PRO A 130 -6.82 -26.16 -2.58
CA PRO A 130 -8.19 -25.66 -2.38
C PRO A 130 -9.06 -26.69 -1.69
N GLY A 131 -8.91 -27.44 -0.90
CA GLY A 131 -9.83 -28.37 -0.22
C GLY A 131 -9.85 -28.14 1.28
N GLU A 132 -9.03 -28.89 1.99
CA GLU A 132 -8.97 -28.90 3.45
C GLU A 132 -8.49 -27.56 4.05
N ASN A 133 -7.58 -26.86 3.35
CA ASN A 133 -7.03 -25.60 3.85
C ASN A 133 -8.05 -24.45 3.88
N ARG A 134 -8.95 -24.42 2.91
CA ARG A 134 -10.05 -23.43 2.92
C ARG A 134 -11.04 -23.72 4.04
N GLN A 135 -11.26 -24.98 4.38
CA GLN A 135 -12.14 -25.36 5.48
C GLN A 135 -11.53 -24.91 6.82
N LEU A 136 -10.23 -25.12 7.02
CA LEU A 136 -9.54 -24.67 8.22
C LEU A 136 -9.69 -23.17 8.47
N VAL A 137 -9.52 -22.34 7.43
CA VAL A 137 -9.71 -20.89 7.53
C VAL A 137 -11.15 -20.53 7.85
N LYS A 138 -12.13 -21.18 7.21
CA LYS A 138 -13.57 -20.97 7.50
C LYS A 138 -13.90 -21.33 8.94
N ASP A 139 -13.38 -22.43 9.44
CA ASP A 139 -13.58 -22.89 10.80
C ASP A 139 -12.96 -21.90 11.82
N PHE A 140 -11.77 -21.40 11.54
CA PHE A 140 -11.14 -20.35 12.34
C PHE A 140 -11.98 -19.07 12.39
N ILE A 141 -12.45 -18.59 11.25
CA ILE A 141 -13.28 -17.38 11.17
C ILE A 141 -14.59 -17.57 11.95
N ALA A 142 -15.24 -18.72 11.79
CA ALA A 142 -16.46 -19.05 12.53
C ALA A 142 -16.22 -19.09 14.04
N PHE A 143 -15.13 -19.73 14.48
CA PHE A 143 -14.73 -19.78 15.87
C PHE A 143 -14.46 -18.37 16.46
N SER A 144 -13.78 -17.51 15.70
CA SER A 144 -13.47 -16.14 16.13
C SER A 144 -14.74 -15.30 16.29
N ARG A 145 -15.69 -15.44 15.38
CA ARG A 145 -16.98 -14.71 15.45
C ARG A 145 -17.82 -15.15 16.62
N ALA A 146 -17.83 -16.45 16.94
CA ALA A 146 -18.57 -16.98 18.09
C ALA A 146 -18.05 -16.46 19.45
N LYS A 147 -16.77 -16.08 19.53
CA LYS A 147 -16.18 -15.48 20.75
C LYS A 147 -16.50 -14.00 20.93
N GLN A 148 -16.93 -13.31 19.88
CA GLN A 148 -17.28 -11.88 19.93
C GLN A 148 -18.76 -11.63 20.28
N SER A 149 -19.56 -12.69 20.35
CA SER A 149 -20.93 -12.68 20.80
C SER A 149 -21.02 -12.95 22.29
#